data_2f7aa9553a7757ac49350e74a3c59c33
#
_entry.id   2f7aa9553a7757ac49350e74a3c59c33
#
_cell.length_a   1.000
_cell.length_b   1.000
_cell.length_c   1.000
_cell.angle_alpha   90.00
_cell.angle_beta   90.00
_cell.angle_gamma   90.00
#
_symmetry.space_group_name_H-M   'P 1'
#
loop_
_entity.id
_entity.type
_entity.pdbx_description
1 polymer ?
#
loop_
_entity_poly.entity_id
_entity_poly.type
_entity_poly.pdbx_seq_one_letter_code
_entity_poly.pdbx_strand_id
1 'polypeptide(L)'
;MTNPMQFPDGFVFGGATAAYQVEGETRTHGKGKVPWDDFLAAQGRFSPDPASDFYNKYPVDIDLCQRFGINGIRVSIAWSRIFPNGTGEINPEGVAFYHELFATCNKAGVIPYVTLDHFDTPEAFYQDGGEGFLTRTTIDAFVEYAKFCFAEFTEVKHWFTFNEIPATAEGSFIVGNWPHGEKYRLDKAFQLMHNMMVAHAKAVVAFHEGGFEGEIGIVQNLEPKYPLDSNNAADCEAARMADVINNRWVLDATFRGHYAADTMEAATKLAHIAGGELDVRDEDIAALTAALPYNDCLGVNTYKCQFLRAAEGENDINHNGTGDKGSSRWFLKGVGESCVREGVPTTDWDWIIYPEGLYDLLLRIKNDYPNYKKIYITENGMGYKDDFEDGFIDDAPRIDYMRQHLAWILKAIDGGVSVDGYFVWSLQDQFSWTNGYNKRYGLFYIDFETQKRYPKASAYWYKNVAETGLLMA
;
A
#
# COMPACT_ATOMS: atom_id res chain seq x y z
N MET A 1 30.84 -4.33 -20.48
CA MET A 1 29.95 -3.28 -19.94
C MET A 1 28.59 -3.52 -20.57
N THR A 2 27.62 -3.89 -19.79
CA THR A 2 26.23 -4.01 -20.24
C THR A 2 25.74 -2.61 -20.58
N ASN A 3 25.01 -2.45 -21.70
CA ASN A 3 24.41 -1.15 -22.04
C ASN A 3 23.47 -0.71 -20.91
N PRO A 4 23.44 0.58 -20.57
CA PRO A 4 22.46 1.09 -19.62
C PRO A 4 21.04 0.85 -20.15
N MET A 5 20.13 0.46 -19.26
CA MET A 5 18.71 0.35 -19.58
C MET A 5 18.05 1.72 -19.38
N GLN A 6 17.11 2.09 -20.26
CA GLN A 6 16.49 3.41 -20.25
C GLN A 6 14.99 3.31 -19.96
N PHE A 7 14.51 4.15 -19.06
CA PHE A 7 13.08 4.33 -18.82
C PHE A 7 12.41 5.13 -19.93
N PRO A 8 11.12 4.89 -20.19
CA PRO A 8 10.35 5.67 -21.16
C PRO A 8 10.32 7.17 -20.80
N ASP A 9 10.21 8.02 -21.82
CA ASP A 9 9.99 9.45 -21.59
C ASP A 9 8.69 9.68 -20.80
N GLY A 10 8.74 10.56 -19.82
CA GLY A 10 7.61 10.85 -18.95
C GLY A 10 7.39 9.85 -17.80
N PHE A 11 8.28 8.88 -17.62
CA PHE A 11 8.23 7.97 -16.48
C PHE A 11 8.37 8.74 -15.16
N VAL A 12 7.49 8.43 -14.20
CA VAL A 12 7.48 9.11 -12.90
C VAL A 12 8.46 8.43 -11.94
N PHE A 13 9.41 9.20 -11.45
CA PHE A 13 10.31 8.81 -10.35
C PHE A 13 9.83 9.46 -9.07
N GLY A 14 9.12 8.71 -8.25
CA GLY A 14 8.44 9.22 -7.07
C GLY A 14 9.00 8.71 -5.75
N GLY A 15 8.49 9.32 -4.69
CA GLY A 15 8.60 8.81 -3.33
C GLY A 15 7.23 8.76 -2.67
N ALA A 16 6.98 7.74 -1.86
CA ALA A 16 5.68 7.52 -1.21
C ALA A 16 5.75 7.80 0.29
N THR A 17 4.63 8.27 0.82
CA THR A 17 4.35 8.50 2.24
C THR A 17 2.90 8.15 2.56
N ALA A 18 2.54 8.13 3.84
CA ALA A 18 1.16 8.01 4.31
C ALA A 18 0.92 8.97 5.48
N ALA A 19 -0.23 9.63 5.51
CA ALA A 19 -0.55 10.69 6.47
C ALA A 19 -0.25 10.29 7.92
N TYR A 20 -0.84 9.20 8.40
CA TYR A 20 -0.67 8.76 9.78
C TYR A 20 0.78 8.42 10.14
N GLN A 21 1.57 7.98 9.15
CA GLN A 21 2.96 7.56 9.36
C GLN A 21 3.97 8.72 9.34
N VAL A 22 3.61 9.87 8.76
CA VAL A 22 4.56 10.98 8.58
C VAL A 22 4.13 12.28 9.22
N GLU A 23 2.82 12.59 9.25
CA GLU A 23 2.34 13.92 9.61
C GLU A 23 2.65 14.30 11.05
N GLY A 24 2.49 13.39 12.00
CA GLY A 24 2.38 13.75 13.40
C GLY A 24 1.08 14.53 13.67
N GLU A 25 1.07 15.40 14.69
CA GLU A 25 -0.08 16.25 15.02
C GLU A 25 -1.40 15.44 15.09
N THR A 26 -1.32 14.25 15.69
CA THR A 26 -2.38 13.25 15.66
C THR A 26 -3.64 13.66 16.43
N ARG A 27 -3.52 14.66 17.35
CA ARG A 27 -4.62 15.14 18.22
C ARG A 27 -4.75 16.65 18.26
N THR A 28 -4.20 17.33 17.29
CA THR A 28 -4.19 18.81 17.18
C THR A 28 -4.89 19.23 15.90
N HIS A 29 -5.05 20.54 15.71
CA HIS A 29 -5.63 21.12 14.49
C HIS A 29 -6.99 20.53 14.10
N GLY A 30 -7.81 20.19 15.09
CA GLY A 30 -9.16 19.65 14.88
C GLY A 30 -9.24 18.24 14.31
N LYS A 31 -8.11 17.51 14.20
CA LYS A 31 -8.10 16.14 13.70
C LYS A 31 -8.86 15.20 14.65
N GLY A 32 -9.80 14.42 14.09
CA GLY A 32 -10.48 13.34 14.80
C GLY A 32 -9.59 12.11 15.02
N LYS A 33 -10.03 11.25 15.93
CA LYS A 33 -9.34 9.99 16.22
C LYS A 33 -9.47 8.95 15.11
N VAL A 34 -8.50 8.04 15.08
CA VAL A 34 -8.52 6.80 14.32
C VAL A 34 -8.27 5.60 15.26
N PRO A 35 -8.70 4.38 14.92
CA PRO A 35 -8.53 3.20 15.79
C PRO A 35 -7.07 2.92 16.19
N TRP A 36 -6.11 3.32 15.37
CA TRP A 36 -4.69 3.20 15.67
C TRP A 36 -4.25 3.97 16.91
N ASP A 37 -4.90 5.11 17.20
CA ASP A 37 -4.51 5.96 18.35
C ASP A 37 -4.64 5.20 19.68
N ASP A 38 -5.78 4.53 19.88
CA ASP A 38 -6.02 3.76 21.10
C ASP A 38 -5.31 2.38 21.04
N PHE A 39 -5.21 1.77 19.87
CA PHE A 39 -4.51 0.49 19.68
C PHE A 39 -3.01 0.58 20.03
N LEU A 40 -2.33 1.61 19.56
CA LEU A 40 -0.91 1.85 19.86
C LEU A 40 -0.72 2.27 21.33
N ALA A 41 -1.59 3.14 21.84
CA ALA A 41 -1.55 3.57 23.24
C ALA A 41 -1.70 2.38 24.21
N ALA A 42 -2.58 1.42 23.90
CA ALA A 42 -2.76 0.21 24.70
C ALA A 42 -1.52 -0.69 24.71
N GLN A 43 -0.71 -0.68 23.65
CA GLN A 43 0.53 -1.45 23.57
C GLN A 43 1.69 -0.78 24.33
N GLY A 44 1.66 0.55 24.50
CA GLY A 44 2.71 1.32 25.18
C GLY A 44 4.09 1.24 24.50
N ARG A 45 4.15 0.90 23.21
CA ARG A 45 5.41 0.63 22.48
C ARG A 45 5.89 1.80 21.65
N PHE A 46 4.98 2.45 20.92
CA PHE A 46 5.31 3.47 19.93
C PHE A 46 4.22 4.56 19.91
N SER A 47 4.62 5.78 19.53
CA SER A 47 3.72 6.88 19.22
C SER A 47 3.95 7.33 17.77
N PRO A 48 2.90 7.59 16.99
CA PRO A 48 3.01 8.18 15.65
C PRO A 48 3.19 9.72 15.71
N ASP A 49 3.44 10.28 16.88
CA ASP A 49 3.59 11.69 17.11
C ASP A 49 4.92 11.97 17.82
N PRO A 50 5.83 12.79 17.22
CA PRO A 50 5.62 13.61 16.02
C PRO A 50 5.84 12.87 14.69
N ALA A 51 6.12 11.59 14.65
CA ALA A 51 6.53 10.85 13.46
C ALA A 51 7.72 11.55 12.77
N SER A 52 7.63 11.87 11.47
CA SER A 52 8.60 12.71 10.78
C SER A 52 8.19 14.20 10.70
N ASP A 53 7.19 14.58 11.48
CA ASP A 53 6.71 15.98 11.58
C ASP A 53 6.38 16.60 10.20
N PHE A 54 5.82 15.79 9.30
CA PHE A 54 5.53 16.21 7.94
C PHE A 54 4.50 17.33 7.90
N TYR A 55 3.56 17.36 8.84
CA TYR A 55 2.58 18.44 8.95
C TYR A 55 3.25 19.82 8.99
N ASN A 56 4.36 19.95 9.69
CA ASN A 56 5.12 21.20 9.82
C ASN A 56 6.31 21.29 8.84
N LYS A 57 6.82 20.16 8.36
CA LYS A 57 8.06 20.04 7.59
C LYS A 57 7.89 19.72 6.10
N TYR A 58 6.66 19.53 5.62
CA TYR A 58 6.41 19.24 4.20
C TYR A 58 7.11 20.22 3.23
N PRO A 59 7.28 21.52 3.52
CA PRO A 59 7.98 22.40 2.58
C PRO A 59 9.45 22.00 2.40
N VAL A 60 10.10 21.49 3.46
CA VAL A 60 11.47 20.97 3.40
C VAL A 60 11.51 19.65 2.61
N ASP A 61 10.55 18.77 2.85
CA ASP A 61 10.47 17.47 2.20
C ASP A 61 10.18 17.60 0.69
N ILE A 62 9.35 18.56 0.30
CA ILE A 62 9.08 18.88 -1.11
C ILE A 62 10.30 19.55 -1.79
N ASP A 63 11.04 20.44 -1.08
CA ASP A 63 12.32 20.97 -1.58
C ASP A 63 13.34 19.84 -1.82
N LEU A 64 13.39 18.84 -0.94
CA LEU A 64 14.23 17.66 -1.15
C LEU A 64 13.80 16.87 -2.37
N CYS A 65 12.50 16.66 -2.61
CA CYS A 65 12.03 16.03 -3.84
C CYS A 65 12.56 16.76 -5.07
N GLN A 66 12.35 18.07 -5.17
CA GLN A 66 12.84 18.88 -6.30
C GLN A 66 14.36 18.78 -6.49
N ARG A 67 15.12 18.91 -5.41
CA ARG A 67 16.61 18.86 -5.46
C ARG A 67 17.16 17.49 -5.84
N PHE A 68 16.42 16.44 -5.58
CA PHE A 68 16.82 15.06 -5.88
C PHE A 68 16.13 14.48 -7.14
N GLY A 69 15.50 15.33 -7.96
CA GLY A 69 14.90 14.89 -9.23
C GLY A 69 13.65 14.02 -9.08
N ILE A 70 13.09 13.97 -7.87
CA ILE A 70 11.85 13.25 -7.58
C ILE A 70 10.68 14.11 -8.09
N ASN A 71 10.01 13.65 -9.15
CA ASN A 71 8.99 14.42 -9.86
C ASN A 71 7.55 14.04 -9.48
N GLY A 72 7.36 13.05 -8.60
CA GLY A 72 6.08 12.67 -8.04
C GLY A 72 6.19 12.39 -6.54
N ILE A 73 5.19 12.79 -5.77
CA ILE A 73 5.06 12.40 -4.37
C ILE A 73 3.71 11.72 -4.15
N ARG A 74 3.72 10.54 -3.56
CA ARG A 74 2.49 9.92 -3.11
C ARG A 74 2.28 10.25 -1.64
N VAL A 75 1.12 10.85 -1.35
CA VAL A 75 0.65 11.20 0.00
C VAL A 75 -0.75 10.63 0.20
N SER A 76 -1.23 10.58 1.44
CA SER A 76 -2.64 10.33 1.70
C SER A 76 -3.29 11.52 2.40
N ILE A 77 -4.60 11.64 2.28
CA ILE A 77 -5.40 12.56 3.09
C ILE A 77 -5.88 11.79 4.31
N ALA A 78 -5.59 12.26 5.52
CA ALA A 78 -6.21 11.73 6.72
C ALA A 78 -7.69 12.13 6.74
N TRP A 79 -8.59 11.16 6.49
CA TRP A 79 -10.03 11.39 6.45
C TRP A 79 -10.53 12.09 7.71
N SER A 80 -10.05 11.66 8.89
CA SER A 80 -10.38 12.26 10.18
C SER A 80 -9.83 13.68 10.37
N ARG A 81 -8.90 14.15 9.52
CA ARG A 81 -8.45 15.54 9.52
C ARG A 81 -9.41 16.44 8.75
N ILE A 82 -10.12 15.91 7.77
CA ILE A 82 -11.16 16.62 7.01
C ILE A 82 -12.51 16.54 7.71
N PHE A 83 -12.93 15.34 8.09
CA PHE A 83 -14.17 15.07 8.82
C PHE A 83 -13.83 14.40 10.17
N PRO A 84 -13.66 15.16 11.25
CA PRO A 84 -13.23 14.63 12.55
C PRO A 84 -14.12 13.50 13.09
N ASN A 85 -15.41 13.54 12.75
CA ASN A 85 -16.40 12.54 13.11
C ASN A 85 -16.76 11.59 11.92
N GLY A 86 -15.90 11.51 10.91
CA GLY A 86 -16.10 10.69 9.72
C GLY A 86 -17.07 11.30 8.70
N THR A 87 -18.07 12.01 9.15
CA THR A 87 -19.08 12.69 8.35
C THR A 87 -19.49 14.01 9.01
N GLY A 88 -20.30 14.84 8.31
CA GLY A 88 -20.93 16.03 8.86
C GLY A 88 -20.02 17.26 8.83
N GLU A 89 -19.57 17.73 9.99
CA GLU A 89 -18.80 18.96 10.09
C GLU A 89 -17.40 18.83 9.47
N ILE A 90 -17.06 19.78 8.61
CA ILE A 90 -15.75 19.86 7.97
C ILE A 90 -14.80 20.65 8.85
N ASN A 91 -13.58 20.16 9.02
CA ASN A 91 -12.51 20.86 9.72
C ASN A 91 -11.75 21.79 8.75
N PRO A 92 -11.91 23.12 8.86
CA PRO A 92 -11.29 24.06 7.92
C PRO A 92 -9.76 24.11 8.02
N GLU A 93 -9.17 23.81 9.18
CA GLU A 93 -7.71 23.76 9.33
C GLU A 93 -7.12 22.56 8.56
N GLY A 94 -7.79 21.41 8.59
CA GLY A 94 -7.39 20.24 7.82
C GLY A 94 -7.48 20.48 6.31
N VAL A 95 -8.55 21.12 5.84
CA VAL A 95 -8.72 21.49 4.42
C VAL A 95 -7.61 22.45 3.99
N ALA A 96 -7.35 23.50 4.77
CA ALA A 96 -6.31 24.49 4.47
C ALA A 96 -4.91 23.84 4.39
N PHE A 97 -4.59 22.91 5.31
CA PHE A 97 -3.32 22.19 5.29
C PHE A 97 -3.10 21.45 3.97
N TYR A 98 -4.09 20.69 3.49
CA TYR A 98 -3.94 19.94 2.25
C TYR A 98 -3.89 20.85 1.00
N HIS A 99 -4.62 21.94 0.96
CA HIS A 99 -4.45 22.93 -0.11
C HIS A 99 -3.02 23.49 -0.17
N GLU A 100 -2.47 23.88 0.99
CA GLU A 100 -1.10 24.39 1.06
C GLU A 100 -0.06 23.34 0.64
N LEU A 101 -0.25 22.09 1.06
CA LEU A 101 0.61 20.96 0.67
C LEU A 101 0.59 20.77 -0.85
N PHE A 102 -0.60 20.65 -1.46
CA PHE A 102 -0.71 20.39 -2.90
C PHE A 102 -0.23 21.59 -3.73
N ALA A 103 -0.52 22.81 -3.30
CA ALA A 103 0.02 24.01 -3.94
C ALA A 103 1.55 24.08 -3.88
N THR A 104 2.15 23.66 -2.75
CA THR A 104 3.61 23.59 -2.60
C THR A 104 4.21 22.54 -3.52
N CYS A 105 3.59 21.35 -3.63
CA CYS A 105 4.01 20.30 -4.55
C CYS A 105 4.00 20.81 -6.00
N ASN A 106 2.88 21.36 -6.45
CA ASN A 106 2.72 21.85 -7.81
C ASN A 106 3.70 22.99 -8.14
N LYS A 107 3.92 23.91 -7.20
CA LYS A 107 4.90 25.00 -7.35
C LYS A 107 6.34 24.47 -7.50
N ALA A 108 6.67 23.39 -6.83
CA ALA A 108 7.99 22.75 -6.93
C ALA A 108 8.14 21.85 -8.16
N GLY A 109 7.07 21.64 -8.96
CA GLY A 109 7.05 20.70 -10.08
C GLY A 109 7.06 19.23 -9.63
N VAL A 110 6.60 18.95 -8.40
CA VAL A 110 6.44 17.62 -7.83
C VAL A 110 4.96 17.27 -7.85
N ILE A 111 4.58 16.30 -8.68
CA ILE A 111 3.17 15.96 -8.91
C ILE A 111 2.62 15.19 -7.71
N PRO A 112 1.51 15.65 -7.07
CA PRO A 112 0.87 14.92 -5.99
C PRO A 112 0.02 13.75 -6.52
N TYR A 113 0.26 12.55 -5.99
CA TYR A 113 -0.54 11.35 -6.15
C TYR A 113 -1.22 11.08 -4.81
N VAL A 114 -2.54 11.17 -4.74
CA VAL A 114 -3.25 11.27 -3.47
C VAL A 114 -4.11 10.05 -3.20
N THR A 115 -3.88 9.40 -2.07
CA THR A 115 -4.68 8.29 -1.57
C THR A 115 -5.70 8.80 -0.55
N LEU A 116 -6.97 8.39 -0.68
CA LEU A 116 -8.06 8.86 0.19
C LEU A 116 -8.12 8.16 1.55
N ASP A 117 -7.82 6.87 1.60
CA ASP A 117 -7.73 6.10 2.87
C ASP A 117 -6.47 5.24 2.86
N HIS A 118 -5.61 5.45 3.85
CA HIS A 118 -4.37 4.70 4.03
C HIS A 118 -4.31 4.13 5.46
N PHE A 119 -5.25 3.22 5.77
CA PHE A 119 -5.40 2.51 7.04
C PHE A 119 -5.88 3.37 8.21
N ASP A 120 -6.33 4.58 7.95
CA ASP A 120 -6.67 5.58 8.96
C ASP A 120 -8.15 6.03 8.90
N THR A 121 -9.04 5.09 8.58
CA THR A 121 -10.49 5.27 8.65
C THR A 121 -10.89 5.85 10.02
N PRO A 122 -11.75 6.89 10.08
CA PRO A 122 -12.11 7.54 11.34
C PRO A 122 -12.69 6.62 12.40
N GLU A 123 -12.28 6.83 13.67
CA GLU A 123 -12.76 6.09 14.85
C GLU A 123 -14.30 6.10 15.00
N ALA A 124 -14.95 7.15 14.53
CA ALA A 124 -16.40 7.29 14.58
C ALA A 124 -17.16 6.11 13.95
N PHE A 125 -16.59 5.45 12.93
CA PHE A 125 -17.19 4.28 12.31
C PHE A 125 -17.03 2.98 13.10
N TYR A 126 -16.32 3.02 14.24
CA TYR A 126 -16.10 1.88 15.15
C TYR A 126 -16.82 2.06 16.48
N GLN A 127 -17.61 3.14 16.64
CA GLN A 127 -18.41 3.43 17.81
C GLN A 127 -19.84 2.91 17.66
N ASP A 128 -20.56 2.79 18.78
CA ASP A 128 -21.99 2.42 18.83
C ASP A 128 -22.34 1.13 18.06
N GLY A 129 -21.42 0.17 18.04
CA GLY A 129 -21.58 -1.11 17.36
C GLY A 129 -21.20 -1.12 15.90
N GLY A 130 -20.59 -0.03 15.41
CA GLY A 130 -19.95 0.00 14.09
C GLY A 130 -18.66 -0.81 14.06
N GLU A 131 -18.34 -1.42 12.94
CA GLU A 131 -17.13 -2.21 12.71
C GLU A 131 -16.37 -1.69 11.45
N GLY A 132 -16.27 -0.36 11.28
CA GLY A 132 -15.62 0.23 10.11
C GLY A 132 -16.27 -0.25 8.81
N PHE A 133 -15.48 -0.67 7.83
CA PHE A 133 -15.99 -1.16 6.54
C PHE A 133 -16.71 -2.52 6.59
N LEU A 134 -16.73 -3.23 7.70
CA LEU A 134 -17.68 -4.34 7.87
C LEU A 134 -19.12 -3.84 7.98
N THR A 135 -19.31 -2.60 8.44
CA THR A 135 -20.60 -1.92 8.48
C THR A 135 -20.88 -1.24 7.14
N ARG A 136 -21.93 -1.64 6.45
CA ARG A 136 -22.21 -1.19 5.06
C ARG A 136 -22.41 0.32 4.90
N THR A 137 -22.91 1.02 5.93
CA THR A 137 -23.08 2.48 5.89
C THR A 137 -21.76 3.23 5.75
N THR A 138 -20.63 2.61 6.12
CA THR A 138 -19.29 3.20 5.90
C THR A 138 -18.95 3.30 4.41
N ILE A 139 -19.51 2.41 3.56
CA ILE A 139 -19.35 2.47 2.11
C ILE A 139 -19.86 3.82 1.57
N ASP A 140 -21.10 4.17 1.93
CA ASP A 140 -21.71 5.40 1.42
C ASP A 140 -21.05 6.65 2.03
N ALA A 141 -20.64 6.59 3.30
CA ALA A 141 -19.87 7.66 3.95
C ALA A 141 -18.53 7.91 3.25
N PHE A 142 -17.81 6.84 2.85
CA PHE A 142 -16.58 6.97 2.09
C PHE A 142 -16.79 7.62 0.73
N VAL A 143 -17.87 7.26 0.03
CA VAL A 143 -18.18 7.86 -1.28
C VAL A 143 -18.45 9.38 -1.15
N GLU A 144 -19.17 9.79 -0.12
CA GLU A 144 -19.41 11.23 0.12
C GLU A 144 -18.12 11.99 0.51
N TYR A 145 -17.25 11.37 1.32
CA TYR A 145 -15.92 11.92 1.59
C TYR A 145 -15.07 12.03 0.32
N ALA A 146 -15.06 10.99 -0.52
CA ALA A 146 -14.33 10.99 -1.79
C ALA A 146 -14.82 12.12 -2.72
N LYS A 147 -16.12 12.26 -2.89
CA LYS A 147 -16.74 13.35 -3.68
C LYS A 147 -16.35 14.74 -3.16
N PHE A 148 -16.34 14.91 -1.84
CA PHE A 148 -15.86 16.14 -1.23
C PHE A 148 -14.41 16.43 -1.63
N CYS A 149 -13.51 15.45 -1.47
CA CYS A 149 -12.10 15.61 -1.80
C CYS A 149 -11.89 15.95 -3.29
N PHE A 150 -12.60 15.28 -4.20
CA PHE A 150 -12.50 15.55 -5.65
C PHE A 150 -12.95 16.95 -6.02
N ALA A 151 -13.99 17.46 -5.35
CA ALA A 151 -14.51 18.79 -5.60
C ALA A 151 -13.65 19.90 -4.99
N GLU A 152 -13.10 19.64 -3.80
CA GLU A 152 -12.34 20.62 -3.02
C GLU A 152 -10.91 20.75 -3.53
N PHE A 153 -10.19 19.64 -3.67
CA PHE A 153 -8.76 19.66 -3.99
C PHE A 153 -8.49 19.58 -5.49
N THR A 154 -8.90 20.60 -6.23
CA THR A 154 -8.77 20.68 -7.70
C THR A 154 -7.33 20.71 -8.21
N GLU A 155 -6.36 20.95 -7.33
CA GLU A 155 -4.92 20.89 -7.58
C GLU A 155 -4.42 19.45 -7.83
N VAL A 156 -5.16 18.46 -7.37
CA VAL A 156 -4.82 17.04 -7.50
C VAL A 156 -5.43 16.47 -8.78
N LYS A 157 -4.62 15.75 -9.56
CA LYS A 157 -5.03 15.10 -10.80
C LYS A 157 -4.83 13.59 -10.80
N HIS A 158 -4.22 13.04 -9.74
CA HIS A 158 -3.94 11.61 -9.61
C HIS A 158 -4.46 11.10 -8.27
N TRP A 159 -5.54 10.32 -8.34
CA TRP A 159 -6.27 9.85 -7.18
C TRP A 159 -6.20 8.34 -7.01
N PHE A 160 -6.07 7.90 -5.76
CA PHE A 160 -6.29 6.52 -5.36
C PHE A 160 -7.31 6.47 -4.23
N THR A 161 -8.23 5.53 -4.31
CA THR A 161 -9.28 5.40 -3.28
C THR A 161 -8.73 4.83 -1.99
N PHE A 162 -8.14 3.63 -2.05
CA PHE A 162 -7.60 2.91 -0.91
C PHE A 162 -6.16 2.52 -1.12
N ASN A 163 -5.44 2.39 -0.01
CA ASN A 163 -4.17 1.68 0.05
C ASN A 163 -4.41 0.27 0.57
N GLU A 164 -3.94 -0.74 -0.16
CA GLU A 164 -3.72 -2.12 0.31
C GLU A 164 -4.89 -2.75 1.07
N ILE A 165 -6.05 -2.89 0.45
CA ILE A 165 -7.20 -3.55 1.07
C ILE A 165 -6.84 -4.93 1.66
N PRO A 166 -6.06 -5.81 0.98
CA PRO A 166 -5.66 -7.09 1.56
C PRO A 166 -4.80 -6.96 2.82
N ALA A 167 -3.93 -5.93 2.90
CA ALA A 167 -3.10 -5.71 4.11
C ALA A 167 -3.96 -5.28 5.29
N THR A 168 -4.97 -4.43 5.07
CA THR A 168 -5.94 -4.06 6.10
C THR A 168 -6.64 -5.31 6.65
N ALA A 169 -7.12 -6.18 5.76
CA ALA A 169 -7.81 -7.42 6.13
C ALA A 169 -6.87 -8.40 6.85
N GLU A 170 -5.65 -8.57 6.35
CA GLU A 170 -4.64 -9.45 6.97
C GLU A 170 -4.28 -8.97 8.37
N GLY A 171 -3.93 -7.70 8.51
CA GLY A 171 -3.52 -7.13 9.79
C GLY A 171 -4.62 -7.16 10.84
N SER A 172 -5.86 -6.84 10.45
CA SER A 172 -6.99 -6.71 11.38
C SER A 172 -7.63 -8.04 11.75
N PHE A 173 -7.71 -9.01 10.82
CA PHE A 173 -8.54 -10.22 10.98
C PHE A 173 -7.80 -11.54 10.79
N ILE A 174 -6.61 -11.57 10.18
CA ILE A 174 -5.84 -12.80 10.01
C ILE A 174 -4.72 -12.87 11.06
N VAL A 175 -3.90 -11.82 11.12
CA VAL A 175 -2.77 -11.73 12.06
C VAL A 175 -3.20 -11.16 13.41
N GLY A 176 -4.12 -10.20 13.40
CA GLY A 176 -4.67 -9.54 14.60
C GLY A 176 -3.67 -8.60 15.29
N ASN A 177 -2.72 -8.06 14.55
CA ASN A 177 -1.73 -7.09 15.05
C ASN A 177 -2.02 -5.65 14.62
N TRP A 178 -3.15 -5.40 13.97
CA TRP A 178 -3.75 -4.12 13.63
C TRP A 178 -5.10 -3.93 14.33
N PRO A 179 -5.69 -2.70 14.35
CA PRO A 179 -7.01 -2.45 14.91
C PRO A 179 -8.07 -3.43 14.40
N HIS A 180 -8.99 -3.79 15.23
CA HIS A 180 -9.83 -4.93 15.49
C HIS A 180 -9.09 -6.02 16.29
N GLY A 181 -7.85 -6.38 15.96
CA GLY A 181 -7.05 -7.32 16.74
C GLY A 181 -7.58 -8.76 16.73
N GLU A 182 -8.45 -9.11 15.80
CA GLU A 182 -8.99 -10.47 15.66
C GLU A 182 -8.04 -11.36 14.84
N LYS A 183 -7.98 -12.65 15.20
CA LYS A 183 -7.08 -13.59 14.52
C LYS A 183 -7.86 -14.66 13.78
N TYR A 184 -7.34 -15.02 12.61
CA TYR A 184 -7.81 -16.15 11.80
C TYR A 184 -9.29 -16.07 11.40
N ARG A 185 -9.84 -14.86 11.28
CA ARG A 185 -11.20 -14.54 10.88
C ARG A 185 -11.24 -14.25 9.38
N LEU A 186 -11.00 -15.28 8.57
CA LEU A 186 -11.02 -15.16 7.12
C LEU A 186 -12.40 -14.75 6.57
N ASP A 187 -13.47 -15.09 7.26
CA ASP A 187 -14.82 -14.61 6.99
C ASP A 187 -14.91 -13.08 7.03
N LYS A 188 -14.45 -12.46 8.14
CA LYS A 188 -14.40 -11.00 8.27
C LYS A 188 -13.38 -10.37 7.33
N ALA A 189 -12.24 -11.01 7.10
CA ALA A 189 -11.21 -10.51 6.19
C ALA A 189 -11.76 -10.36 4.76
N PHE A 190 -12.39 -11.40 4.22
CA PHE A 190 -13.00 -11.34 2.88
C PHE A 190 -14.18 -10.38 2.82
N GLN A 191 -15.02 -10.30 3.87
CA GLN A 191 -16.15 -9.37 3.92
C GLN A 191 -15.67 -7.92 3.96
N LEU A 192 -14.64 -7.61 4.75
CA LEU A 192 -14.02 -6.28 4.77
C LEU A 192 -13.51 -5.90 3.37
N MET A 193 -12.71 -6.78 2.76
CA MET A 193 -12.19 -6.55 1.41
C MET A 193 -13.32 -6.33 0.40
N HIS A 194 -14.40 -7.12 0.46
CA HIS A 194 -15.56 -6.96 -0.42
C HIS A 194 -16.19 -5.58 -0.27
N ASN A 195 -16.51 -5.17 0.94
CA ASN A 195 -17.16 -3.89 1.20
C ASN A 195 -16.27 -2.70 0.78
N MET A 196 -14.98 -2.77 1.02
CA MET A 196 -14.02 -1.75 0.55
C MET A 196 -13.93 -1.72 -0.98
N MET A 197 -13.97 -2.88 -1.67
CA MET A 197 -14.02 -2.91 -3.12
C MET A 197 -15.32 -2.31 -3.69
N VAL A 198 -16.45 -2.51 -3.02
CA VAL A 198 -17.72 -1.85 -3.39
C VAL A 198 -17.63 -0.33 -3.19
N ALA A 199 -17.01 0.12 -2.09
CA ALA A 199 -16.77 1.55 -1.84
C ALA A 199 -15.86 2.16 -2.92
N HIS A 200 -14.76 1.48 -3.28
CA HIS A 200 -13.91 1.87 -4.40
C HIS A 200 -14.70 1.99 -5.70
N ALA A 201 -15.47 0.96 -6.07
CA ALA A 201 -16.25 0.95 -7.29
C ALA A 201 -17.22 2.14 -7.37
N LYS A 202 -17.96 2.41 -6.30
CA LYS A 202 -18.86 3.57 -6.24
C LYS A 202 -18.10 4.91 -6.33
N ALA A 203 -16.92 5.01 -5.70
CA ALA A 203 -16.11 6.24 -5.72
C ALA A 203 -15.55 6.54 -7.12
N VAL A 204 -15.04 5.55 -7.86
CA VAL A 204 -14.53 5.77 -9.23
C VAL A 204 -15.65 6.13 -10.22
N VAL A 205 -16.84 5.53 -10.05
CA VAL A 205 -18.02 5.94 -10.82
C VAL A 205 -18.38 7.39 -10.51
N ALA A 206 -18.43 7.76 -9.23
CA ALA A 206 -18.75 9.13 -8.80
C ALA A 206 -17.72 10.15 -9.30
N PHE A 207 -16.45 9.80 -9.40
CA PHE A 207 -15.41 10.66 -9.97
C PHE A 207 -15.70 11.00 -11.44
N HIS A 208 -15.94 10.02 -12.26
CA HIS A 208 -16.18 10.20 -13.69
C HIS A 208 -17.55 10.83 -13.99
N GLU A 209 -18.61 10.39 -13.33
CA GLU A 209 -19.95 10.97 -13.50
C GLU A 209 -20.03 12.41 -12.97
N GLY A 210 -19.22 12.74 -11.94
CA GLY A 210 -19.08 14.11 -11.43
C GLY A 210 -18.30 15.04 -12.37
N GLY A 211 -17.66 14.52 -13.42
CA GLY A 211 -16.88 15.28 -14.37
C GLY A 211 -15.58 15.85 -13.79
N PHE A 212 -15.04 15.24 -12.74
CA PHE A 212 -13.78 15.66 -12.13
C PHE A 212 -12.60 15.38 -13.07
N GLU A 213 -11.60 16.27 -13.05
CA GLU A 213 -10.44 16.18 -13.92
C GLU A 213 -9.33 15.31 -13.33
N GLY A 214 -8.64 14.54 -14.19
CA GLY A 214 -7.52 13.71 -13.82
C GLY A 214 -7.81 12.23 -14.00
N GLU A 215 -7.15 11.39 -13.19
CA GLU A 215 -7.30 9.95 -13.21
C GLU A 215 -7.53 9.41 -11.79
N ILE A 216 -8.21 8.28 -11.72
CA ILE A 216 -8.49 7.60 -10.46
C ILE A 216 -8.25 6.09 -10.58
N GLY A 217 -7.71 5.51 -9.51
CA GLY A 217 -7.51 4.07 -9.39
C GLY A 217 -7.52 3.61 -7.94
N ILE A 218 -6.94 2.45 -7.73
CA ILE A 218 -6.76 1.85 -6.41
C ILE A 218 -5.32 1.36 -6.24
N VAL A 219 -4.82 1.36 -5.01
CA VAL A 219 -3.51 0.76 -4.69
C VAL A 219 -3.71 -0.56 -3.96
N GLN A 220 -3.09 -1.62 -4.46
CA GLN A 220 -3.14 -2.94 -3.85
C GLN A 220 -1.74 -3.47 -3.55
N ASN A 221 -1.58 -4.11 -2.38
CA ASN A 221 -0.40 -4.90 -2.11
C ASN A 221 -0.54 -6.26 -2.81
N LEU A 222 0.17 -6.41 -3.89
CA LEU A 222 0.17 -7.64 -4.66
C LEU A 222 1.47 -8.40 -4.41
N GLU A 223 1.33 -9.65 -3.99
CA GLU A 223 2.44 -10.47 -3.60
C GLU A 223 2.46 -11.77 -4.42
N PRO A 224 3.49 -11.99 -5.26
CA PRO A 224 3.62 -13.23 -6.02
C PRO A 224 3.60 -14.46 -5.11
N LYS A 225 2.79 -15.45 -5.45
CA LYS A 225 2.66 -16.72 -4.72
C LYS A 225 3.14 -17.84 -5.59
N TYR A 226 4.16 -18.54 -5.13
CA TYR A 226 4.77 -19.67 -5.84
C TYR A 226 4.59 -20.95 -5.03
N PRO A 227 4.35 -22.10 -5.68
CA PRO A 227 4.52 -23.38 -5.01
C PRO A 227 6.01 -23.59 -4.63
N LEU A 228 6.29 -24.16 -3.48
CA LEU A 228 7.66 -24.50 -3.11
C LEU A 228 8.23 -25.56 -4.08
N ASP A 229 7.42 -26.57 -4.42
CA ASP A 229 7.69 -27.52 -5.50
C ASP A 229 6.57 -27.44 -6.55
N SER A 230 6.88 -26.94 -7.73
CA SER A 230 5.94 -26.82 -8.85
C SER A 230 5.44 -28.16 -9.41
N ASN A 231 6.10 -29.25 -9.09
CA ASN A 231 5.66 -30.60 -9.46
C ASN A 231 4.73 -31.23 -8.41
N ASN A 232 4.60 -30.62 -7.23
CA ASN A 232 3.69 -31.07 -6.18
C ASN A 232 2.33 -30.36 -6.32
N ALA A 233 1.30 -31.10 -6.71
CA ALA A 233 -0.05 -30.54 -6.88
C ALA A 233 -0.61 -29.93 -5.59
N ALA A 234 -0.25 -30.43 -4.41
CA ALA A 234 -0.70 -29.86 -3.14
C ALA A 234 -0.02 -28.51 -2.84
N ASP A 235 1.27 -28.33 -3.18
CA ASP A 235 1.96 -27.04 -3.06
C ASP A 235 1.39 -26.02 -4.07
N CYS A 236 1.03 -26.46 -5.28
CA CYS A 236 0.35 -25.61 -6.27
C CYS A 236 -1.01 -25.12 -5.75
N GLU A 237 -1.77 -26.00 -5.08
CA GLU A 237 -3.05 -25.61 -4.48
C GLU A 237 -2.84 -24.64 -3.29
N ALA A 238 -1.82 -24.85 -2.44
CA ALA A 238 -1.48 -23.93 -1.37
C ALA A 238 -1.16 -22.53 -1.90
N ALA A 239 -0.35 -22.44 -2.96
CA ALA A 239 -0.04 -21.18 -3.63
C ALA A 239 -1.30 -20.50 -4.22
N ARG A 240 -2.19 -21.30 -4.86
CA ARG A 240 -3.46 -20.81 -5.40
C ARG A 240 -4.38 -20.25 -4.31
N MET A 241 -4.50 -20.94 -3.18
CA MET A 241 -5.33 -20.48 -2.05
C MET A 241 -4.78 -19.19 -1.42
N ALA A 242 -3.47 -19.09 -1.23
CA ALA A 242 -2.83 -17.86 -0.75
C ALA A 242 -3.02 -16.69 -1.75
N ASP A 243 -2.96 -16.98 -3.05
CA ASP A 243 -3.16 -16.02 -4.12
C ASP A 243 -4.58 -15.44 -4.14
N VAL A 244 -5.59 -16.23 -3.79
CA VAL A 244 -6.97 -15.75 -3.64
C VAL A 244 -7.06 -14.68 -2.55
N ILE A 245 -6.38 -14.86 -1.43
CA ILE A 245 -6.42 -13.92 -0.31
C ILE A 245 -5.78 -12.57 -0.67
N ASN A 246 -4.59 -12.58 -1.26
CA ASN A 246 -3.83 -11.35 -1.48
C ASN A 246 -4.08 -10.70 -2.85
N ASN A 247 -4.30 -11.48 -3.90
CA ASN A 247 -4.26 -10.96 -5.26
C ASN A 247 -5.60 -11.09 -5.98
N ARG A 248 -6.11 -12.31 -6.13
CA ARG A 248 -7.24 -12.57 -7.02
C ARG A 248 -8.53 -11.89 -6.57
N TRP A 249 -8.80 -11.89 -5.27
CA TRP A 249 -10.02 -11.27 -4.73
C TRP A 249 -10.15 -9.80 -5.17
N VAL A 250 -9.12 -9.01 -4.97
CA VAL A 250 -9.15 -7.59 -5.31
C VAL A 250 -8.98 -7.32 -6.82
N LEU A 251 -8.18 -8.12 -7.52
CA LEU A 251 -8.00 -7.97 -8.97
C LEU A 251 -9.25 -8.36 -9.76
N ASP A 252 -9.94 -9.45 -9.36
CA ASP A 252 -11.21 -9.86 -9.97
C ASP A 252 -12.27 -8.76 -9.78
N ALA A 253 -12.43 -8.22 -8.57
CA ALA A 253 -13.35 -7.13 -8.29
C ALA A 253 -13.03 -5.87 -9.14
N THR A 254 -11.74 -5.50 -9.25
CA THR A 254 -11.32 -4.29 -9.98
C THR A 254 -11.49 -4.43 -11.49
N PHE A 255 -11.07 -5.57 -12.08
CA PHE A 255 -10.93 -5.70 -13.53
C PHE A 255 -11.89 -6.68 -14.21
N ARG A 256 -12.62 -7.50 -13.44
CA ARG A 256 -13.70 -8.34 -13.95
C ARG A 256 -15.08 -7.83 -13.55
N GLY A 257 -15.17 -6.99 -12.51
CA GLY A 257 -16.42 -6.51 -11.92
C GLY A 257 -17.22 -7.61 -11.20
N HIS A 258 -16.60 -8.75 -10.97
CA HIS A 258 -17.15 -9.89 -10.23
C HIS A 258 -16.02 -10.83 -9.84
N TYR A 259 -16.25 -11.70 -8.90
CA TYR A 259 -15.31 -12.76 -8.52
C TYR A 259 -15.45 -13.95 -9.47
N ALA A 260 -14.34 -14.46 -10.00
CA ALA A 260 -14.34 -15.69 -10.78
C ALA A 260 -14.86 -16.85 -9.91
N ALA A 261 -15.50 -17.84 -10.52
CA ALA A 261 -16.16 -18.92 -9.79
C ALA A 261 -15.22 -19.65 -8.83
N ASP A 262 -14.01 -19.93 -9.26
CA ASP A 262 -12.98 -20.60 -8.43
C ASP A 262 -12.37 -19.68 -7.36
N THR A 263 -12.37 -18.34 -7.57
CA THR A 263 -12.02 -17.34 -6.54
C THR A 263 -13.08 -17.31 -5.45
N MET A 264 -14.37 -17.25 -5.83
CA MET A 264 -15.48 -17.25 -4.88
C MET A 264 -15.57 -18.56 -4.09
N GLU A 265 -15.40 -19.73 -4.76
CA GLU A 265 -15.37 -21.03 -4.10
C GLU A 265 -14.27 -21.11 -3.03
N ALA A 266 -13.04 -20.67 -3.37
CA ALA A 266 -11.93 -20.67 -2.43
C ALA A 266 -12.17 -19.72 -1.24
N ALA A 267 -12.65 -18.52 -1.49
CA ALA A 267 -12.95 -17.54 -0.43
C ALA A 267 -14.06 -18.07 0.50
N THR A 268 -15.14 -18.65 -0.06
CA THR A 268 -16.24 -19.25 0.70
C THR A 268 -15.72 -20.42 1.57
N LYS A 269 -14.89 -21.29 1.01
CA LYS A 269 -14.24 -22.38 1.76
C LYS A 269 -13.43 -21.86 2.94
N LEU A 270 -12.63 -20.81 2.73
CA LEU A 270 -11.80 -20.21 3.78
C LEU A 270 -12.64 -19.50 4.85
N ALA A 271 -13.71 -18.82 4.45
CA ALA A 271 -14.68 -18.21 5.38
C ALA A 271 -15.35 -19.27 6.26
N HIS A 272 -15.77 -20.40 5.69
CA HIS A 272 -16.35 -21.52 6.46
C HIS A 272 -15.37 -22.16 7.41
N ILE A 273 -14.08 -22.29 7.03
CA ILE A 273 -13.01 -22.74 7.95
C ILE A 273 -12.89 -21.81 9.14
N ALA A 274 -13.07 -20.51 8.95
CA ALA A 274 -13.09 -19.50 10.01
C ALA A 274 -14.40 -19.45 10.81
N GLY A 275 -15.41 -20.21 10.42
CA GLY A 275 -16.71 -20.33 11.10
C GLY A 275 -17.74 -19.27 10.74
N GLY A 276 -17.57 -18.59 9.59
CA GLY A 276 -18.49 -17.57 9.10
C GLY A 276 -18.89 -17.76 7.64
N GLU A 277 -19.63 -16.80 7.12
CA GLU A 277 -20.14 -16.74 5.75
C GLU A 277 -19.86 -15.37 5.13
N LEU A 278 -20.00 -15.26 3.80
CA LEU A 278 -19.81 -14.02 3.05
C LEU A 278 -21.16 -13.48 2.60
N ASP A 279 -21.39 -12.18 2.80
CA ASP A 279 -22.57 -11.43 2.28
C ASP A 279 -22.15 -10.64 1.04
N VAL A 280 -22.21 -11.30 -0.12
CA VAL A 280 -21.96 -10.70 -1.44
C VAL A 280 -23.29 -10.62 -2.18
N ARG A 281 -23.79 -9.42 -2.44
CA ARG A 281 -25.12 -9.17 -2.98
C ARG A 281 -25.08 -8.86 -4.48
N ASP A 282 -26.19 -9.07 -5.17
CA ASP A 282 -26.31 -8.73 -6.60
C ASP A 282 -26.07 -7.23 -6.85
N GLU A 283 -26.49 -6.37 -5.94
CA GLU A 283 -26.27 -4.92 -6.01
C GLU A 283 -24.78 -4.55 -5.91
N ASP A 284 -24.00 -5.31 -5.13
CA ASP A 284 -22.56 -5.12 -5.01
C ASP A 284 -21.86 -5.48 -6.33
N ILE A 285 -22.23 -6.62 -6.90
CA ILE A 285 -21.70 -7.06 -8.21
C ILE A 285 -22.11 -6.06 -9.31
N ALA A 286 -23.31 -5.51 -9.25
CA ALA A 286 -23.72 -4.44 -10.18
C ALA A 286 -22.81 -3.19 -10.04
N ALA A 287 -22.49 -2.77 -8.82
CA ALA A 287 -21.59 -1.65 -8.56
C ALA A 287 -20.15 -1.92 -9.06
N LEU A 288 -19.60 -3.11 -8.77
CA LEU A 288 -18.28 -3.52 -9.27
C LEU A 288 -18.24 -3.53 -10.81
N THR A 289 -19.28 -4.05 -11.45
CA THR A 289 -19.39 -4.10 -12.92
C THR A 289 -19.49 -2.71 -13.53
N ALA A 290 -20.24 -1.80 -12.92
CA ALA A 290 -20.39 -0.41 -13.38
C ALA A 290 -19.05 0.36 -13.34
N ALA A 291 -18.15 0.00 -12.43
CA ALA A 291 -16.84 0.65 -12.27
C ALA A 291 -15.80 0.22 -13.32
N LEU A 292 -16.01 -0.89 -14.06
CA LEU A 292 -15.02 -1.44 -14.99
C LEU A 292 -14.41 -0.43 -15.97
N PRO A 293 -15.16 0.46 -16.65
CA PRO A 293 -14.58 1.41 -17.59
C PRO A 293 -13.84 2.56 -16.90
N TYR A 294 -14.01 2.73 -15.60
CA TYR A 294 -13.61 3.89 -14.83
C TYR A 294 -12.33 3.71 -14.01
N ASN A 295 -11.74 2.51 -13.97
CA ASN A 295 -10.43 2.29 -13.38
C ASN A 295 -9.34 2.80 -14.35
N ASP A 296 -8.76 3.98 -14.09
CA ASP A 296 -7.78 4.59 -14.98
C ASP A 296 -6.38 4.08 -14.75
N CYS A 297 -6.06 3.70 -13.53
CA CYS A 297 -4.76 3.15 -13.16
C CYS A 297 -4.86 2.12 -12.03
N LEU A 298 -3.83 1.29 -11.92
CA LEU A 298 -3.60 0.39 -10.79
C LEU A 298 -2.30 0.80 -10.11
N GLY A 299 -2.35 1.10 -8.83
CA GLY A 299 -1.19 1.18 -7.97
C GLY A 299 -0.82 -0.22 -7.47
N VAL A 300 0.44 -0.58 -7.60
CA VAL A 300 0.98 -1.85 -7.12
C VAL A 300 2.02 -1.57 -6.04
N ASN A 301 1.73 -2.01 -4.82
CA ASN A 301 2.70 -2.11 -3.75
C ASN A 301 3.22 -3.54 -3.73
N THR A 302 4.54 -3.71 -3.78
CA THR A 302 5.13 -5.05 -3.72
C THR A 302 6.54 -4.99 -3.15
N TYR A 303 6.86 -5.91 -2.26
CA TYR A 303 8.12 -5.91 -1.51
C TYR A 303 8.81 -7.28 -1.51
N LYS A 304 8.01 -8.34 -1.61
CA LYS A 304 8.44 -9.73 -1.42
C LYS A 304 7.53 -10.67 -2.22
N CYS A 305 7.85 -11.95 -2.19
CA CYS A 305 6.98 -13.03 -2.63
C CYS A 305 6.81 -14.07 -1.51
N GLN A 306 5.97 -15.07 -1.73
CA GLN A 306 5.90 -16.26 -0.87
C GLN A 306 6.10 -17.52 -1.69
N PHE A 307 6.84 -18.49 -1.12
CA PHE A 307 6.89 -19.87 -1.57
C PHE A 307 6.05 -20.71 -0.63
N LEU A 308 5.01 -21.34 -1.14
CA LEU A 308 4.00 -22.04 -0.36
C LEU A 308 4.18 -23.55 -0.47
N ARG A 309 4.04 -24.22 0.67
CA ARG A 309 4.01 -25.65 0.81
C ARG A 309 2.70 -26.09 1.45
N ALA A 310 2.11 -27.16 0.93
CA ALA A 310 0.98 -27.79 1.59
C ALA A 310 1.42 -28.37 2.94
N ALA A 311 0.68 -28.05 3.98
CA ALA A 311 0.93 -28.52 5.32
C ALA A 311 -0.38 -28.65 6.10
N GLU A 312 -0.42 -29.55 7.07
CA GLU A 312 -1.53 -29.73 8.00
C GLU A 312 -1.10 -29.22 9.39
N GLY A 313 -1.99 -28.54 10.08
CA GLY A 313 -1.71 -27.99 11.42
C GLY A 313 -2.73 -26.95 11.85
N GLU A 314 -2.43 -26.33 12.98
CA GLU A 314 -3.18 -25.19 13.49
C GLU A 314 -2.52 -23.88 13.03
N ASN A 315 -3.32 -22.82 12.95
CA ASN A 315 -2.84 -21.51 12.54
C ASN A 315 -1.67 -21.03 13.42
N ASP A 316 -0.57 -20.62 12.78
CA ASP A 316 0.60 -20.02 13.44
C ASP A 316 1.20 -18.93 12.54
N ILE A 317 0.87 -17.67 12.83
CA ILE A 317 1.42 -16.51 12.14
C ILE A 317 2.16 -15.63 13.14
N ASN A 318 3.43 -15.39 12.87
CA ASN A 318 4.26 -14.45 13.60
C ASN A 318 5.04 -13.58 12.62
N HIS A 319 4.81 -12.27 12.68
CA HIS A 319 5.59 -11.30 11.92
C HIS A 319 6.79 -10.84 12.74
N ASN A 320 7.96 -10.82 12.11
CA ASN A 320 9.17 -10.28 12.71
C ASN A 320 9.03 -8.76 12.92
N GLY A 321 8.73 -8.35 14.14
CA GLY A 321 8.54 -6.96 14.52
C GLY A 321 9.84 -6.24 14.95
N THR A 322 10.93 -6.99 15.19
CA THR A 322 12.16 -6.49 15.81
C THR A 322 13.36 -6.45 14.86
N GLY A 323 13.27 -7.12 13.71
CA GLY A 323 14.39 -7.29 12.78
C GLY A 323 15.35 -8.39 13.21
N ASP A 324 14.88 -9.34 14.04
CA ASP A 324 15.63 -10.54 14.43
C ASP A 324 15.36 -11.64 13.41
N LYS A 325 16.27 -11.80 12.46
CA LYS A 325 16.15 -12.70 11.31
C LYS A 325 15.83 -14.12 11.73
N GLY A 326 14.86 -14.74 11.05
CA GLY A 326 14.42 -16.12 11.29
C GLY A 326 13.28 -16.27 12.31
N SER A 327 12.69 -15.17 12.78
CA SER A 327 11.58 -15.21 13.74
C SER A 327 10.19 -15.24 13.10
N SER A 328 10.08 -14.95 11.79
CA SER A 328 8.80 -14.99 11.07
C SER A 328 8.31 -16.42 10.85
N ARG A 329 7.01 -16.61 11.03
CA ARG A 329 6.27 -17.83 10.68
C ARG A 329 4.97 -17.44 10.00
N TRP A 330 4.57 -18.20 9.01
CA TRP A 330 3.27 -18.03 8.38
C TRP A 330 2.70 -19.40 8.00
N PHE A 331 1.78 -19.86 8.81
CA PHE A 331 0.97 -21.05 8.56
C PHE A 331 -0.50 -20.68 8.71
N LEU A 332 -1.30 -20.95 7.69
CA LEU A 332 -2.72 -20.66 7.68
C LEU A 332 -3.50 -21.92 7.30
N LYS A 333 -4.40 -22.34 8.20
CA LYS A 333 -5.24 -23.53 8.02
C LYS A 333 -6.10 -23.41 6.77
N GLY A 334 -6.11 -24.43 5.94
CA GLY A 334 -6.80 -24.44 4.65
C GLY A 334 -6.00 -23.83 3.50
N VAL A 335 -4.82 -23.26 3.78
CA VAL A 335 -3.90 -22.71 2.78
C VAL A 335 -2.60 -23.50 2.77
N GLY A 336 -1.81 -23.45 3.85
CA GLY A 336 -0.53 -24.08 3.97
C GLY A 336 0.50 -23.21 4.69
N GLU A 337 1.78 -23.44 4.41
CA GLU A 337 2.91 -22.80 5.07
C GLU A 337 3.77 -22.02 4.08
N SER A 338 4.17 -20.81 4.46
CA SER A 338 5.17 -20.02 3.73
C SER A 338 6.57 -20.47 4.12
N CYS A 339 7.41 -20.75 3.13
CA CYS A 339 8.77 -21.23 3.31
C CYS A 339 9.79 -20.28 2.70
N VAL A 340 11.00 -20.27 3.23
CA VAL A 340 12.14 -19.65 2.56
C VAL A 340 12.75 -20.68 1.61
N ARG A 341 12.77 -20.37 0.31
CA ARG A 341 13.39 -21.24 -0.70
C ARG A 341 14.91 -21.18 -0.57
N GLU A 342 15.56 -22.35 -0.67
CA GLU A 342 17.02 -22.45 -0.62
C GLU A 342 17.70 -21.54 -1.66
N GLY A 343 18.71 -20.79 -1.23
CA GLY A 343 19.46 -19.86 -2.08
C GLY A 343 18.78 -18.51 -2.33
N VAL A 344 17.56 -18.28 -1.83
CA VAL A 344 16.88 -16.98 -1.95
C VAL A 344 17.12 -16.15 -0.70
N PRO A 345 17.69 -14.93 -0.82
CA PRO A 345 18.00 -14.10 0.33
C PRO A 345 16.74 -13.51 0.97
N THR A 346 16.87 -13.13 2.24
CA THR A 346 15.83 -12.39 2.98
C THR A 346 16.41 -11.14 3.62
N THR A 347 15.55 -10.15 3.86
CA THR A 347 15.89 -8.99 4.69
C THR A 347 16.04 -9.38 6.17
N ASP A 348 16.46 -8.46 7.04
CA ASP A 348 16.49 -8.67 8.50
C ASP A 348 15.08 -8.92 9.08
N TRP A 349 14.04 -8.50 8.41
CA TRP A 349 12.63 -8.75 8.77
C TRP A 349 12.03 -9.98 8.08
N ASP A 350 12.87 -10.90 7.58
CA ASP A 350 12.50 -12.15 6.91
C ASP A 350 11.71 -11.99 5.60
N TRP A 351 11.72 -10.81 5.01
CA TRP A 351 11.08 -10.61 3.73
C TRP A 351 11.95 -11.17 2.61
N ILE A 352 11.37 -12.05 1.81
CA ILE A 352 12.07 -12.73 0.71
C ILE A 352 12.43 -11.70 -0.38
N ILE A 353 13.70 -11.60 -0.72
CA ILE A 353 14.20 -10.74 -1.80
C ILE A 353 14.18 -11.55 -3.09
N TYR A 354 13.16 -11.32 -3.93
CA TYR A 354 12.96 -12.01 -5.20
C TYR A 354 12.43 -11.05 -6.27
N PRO A 355 13.31 -10.19 -6.82
CA PRO A 355 12.90 -9.12 -7.75
C PRO A 355 12.23 -9.61 -9.03
N GLU A 356 12.55 -10.83 -9.50
CA GLU A 356 11.89 -11.45 -10.65
C GLU A 356 10.38 -11.64 -10.43
N GLY A 357 9.96 -11.80 -9.18
CA GLY A 357 8.55 -11.90 -8.82
C GLY A 357 7.72 -10.70 -9.24
N LEU A 358 8.30 -9.50 -9.23
CA LEU A 358 7.62 -8.31 -9.72
C LEU A 358 7.38 -8.39 -11.25
N TYR A 359 8.33 -8.89 -12.00
CA TYR A 359 8.15 -9.12 -13.44
C TYR A 359 7.02 -10.12 -13.72
N ASP A 360 7.02 -11.25 -13.03
CA ASP A 360 5.99 -12.27 -13.18
C ASP A 360 4.59 -11.71 -12.83
N LEU A 361 4.50 -10.92 -11.76
CA LEU A 361 3.27 -10.26 -11.34
C LEU A 361 2.75 -9.28 -12.42
N LEU A 362 3.63 -8.45 -12.96
CA LEU A 362 3.28 -7.46 -13.98
C LEU A 362 2.82 -8.13 -15.28
N LEU A 363 3.49 -9.18 -15.73
CA LEU A 363 3.05 -9.96 -16.88
C LEU A 363 1.73 -10.66 -16.64
N ARG A 364 1.52 -11.19 -15.43
CA ARG A 364 0.26 -11.80 -15.04
C ARG A 364 -0.88 -10.80 -15.10
N ILE A 365 -0.71 -9.59 -14.55
CA ILE A 365 -1.75 -8.54 -14.62
C ILE A 365 -2.11 -8.27 -16.08
N LYS A 366 -1.11 -8.09 -16.95
CA LYS A 366 -1.32 -7.88 -18.39
C LYS A 366 -2.12 -9.01 -19.03
N ASN A 367 -1.80 -10.26 -18.72
CA ASN A 367 -2.38 -11.42 -19.40
C ASN A 367 -3.76 -11.81 -18.84
N ASP A 368 -3.94 -11.77 -17.52
CA ASP A 368 -5.15 -12.25 -16.85
C ASP A 368 -6.23 -11.16 -16.71
N TYR A 369 -5.81 -9.89 -16.73
CA TYR A 369 -6.67 -8.72 -16.54
C TYR A 369 -6.45 -7.67 -17.65
N PRO A 370 -6.75 -8.01 -18.92
CA PRO A 370 -6.41 -7.17 -20.09
C PRO A 370 -7.14 -5.81 -20.10
N ASN A 371 -8.07 -5.57 -19.18
CA ASN A 371 -8.78 -4.30 -19.04
C ASN A 371 -8.00 -3.24 -18.24
N TYR A 372 -6.86 -3.59 -17.64
CA TYR A 372 -6.03 -2.57 -17.01
C TYR A 372 -5.53 -1.57 -18.05
N LYS A 373 -5.43 -0.28 -17.70
CA LYS A 373 -4.99 0.77 -18.61
C LYS A 373 -3.51 1.08 -18.40
N LYS A 374 -3.11 1.34 -17.15
CA LYS A 374 -1.72 1.59 -16.75
C LYS A 374 -1.46 1.16 -15.31
N ILE A 375 -0.21 0.98 -14.98
CA ILE A 375 0.26 0.61 -13.64
C ILE A 375 1.25 1.69 -13.15
N TYR A 376 1.13 2.03 -11.87
CA TYR A 376 2.20 2.66 -11.11
C TYR A 376 2.70 1.67 -10.07
N ILE A 377 4.01 1.49 -9.94
CA ILE A 377 4.56 0.84 -8.76
C ILE A 377 4.53 1.90 -7.65
N THR A 378 3.48 1.88 -6.86
CA THR A 378 3.17 2.91 -5.87
C THR A 378 3.95 2.77 -4.58
N GLU A 379 4.46 1.55 -4.32
CA GLU A 379 5.42 1.30 -3.25
C GLU A 379 6.31 0.11 -3.60
N ASN A 380 7.61 0.32 -3.49
CA ASN A 380 8.62 -0.73 -3.44
C ASN A 380 9.83 -0.20 -2.69
N GLY A 381 10.43 -1.01 -1.82
CA GLY A 381 11.55 -0.61 -1.00
C GLY A 381 11.96 -1.68 -0.01
N MET A 382 13.02 -1.44 0.70
CA MET A 382 13.58 -2.36 1.69
C MET A 382 13.79 -1.67 3.04
N GLY A 383 13.18 -2.22 4.08
CA GLY A 383 13.54 -1.84 5.45
C GLY A 383 14.96 -2.31 5.76
N TYR A 384 15.76 -1.41 6.30
CA TYR A 384 17.16 -1.67 6.61
C TYR A 384 17.53 -1.06 7.97
N LYS A 385 18.51 -1.62 8.65
CA LYS A 385 19.10 -1.06 9.87
C LYS A 385 20.17 -0.06 9.43
N ASP A 386 19.80 1.21 9.43
CA ASP A 386 20.71 2.27 9.00
C ASP A 386 21.72 2.60 10.10
N ASP A 387 22.99 2.60 9.76
CA ASP A 387 24.07 3.08 10.62
C ASP A 387 24.37 4.54 10.28
N PHE A 388 24.04 5.46 11.20
CA PHE A 388 24.25 6.89 11.01
C PHE A 388 25.63 7.28 11.55
N GLU A 389 26.57 7.55 10.63
CA GLU A 389 27.93 7.96 10.97
C GLU A 389 28.24 9.32 10.33
N ASP A 390 28.68 10.29 11.11
CA ASP A 390 29.13 11.60 10.66
C ASP A 390 28.18 12.35 9.71
N GLY A 391 26.87 12.17 9.89
CA GLY A 391 25.84 12.83 9.06
C GLY A 391 25.52 12.12 7.75
N PHE A 392 25.99 10.88 7.55
CA PHE A 392 25.81 10.09 6.35
C PHE A 392 25.34 8.65 6.67
N ILE A 393 24.67 8.03 5.73
CA ILE A 393 24.27 6.63 5.79
C ILE A 393 24.65 5.97 4.46
N ASP A 394 25.50 4.96 4.54
CA ASP A 394 25.79 4.05 3.44
C ASP A 394 24.79 2.90 3.47
N ASP A 395 23.77 2.97 2.62
CA ASP A 395 22.71 1.98 2.50
C ASP A 395 22.80 1.20 1.17
N ALA A 396 23.99 0.79 0.78
CA ALA A 396 24.26 0.03 -0.43
C ALA A 396 23.32 -1.17 -0.65
N PRO A 397 22.90 -1.97 0.37
CA PRO A 397 21.93 -3.03 0.19
C PRO A 397 20.56 -2.54 -0.31
N ARG A 398 20.12 -1.33 0.10
CA ARG A 398 18.87 -0.72 -0.40
C ARG A 398 19.01 -0.31 -1.86
N ILE A 399 20.18 0.22 -2.25
CA ILE A 399 20.48 0.53 -3.65
C ILE A 399 20.39 -0.73 -4.52
N ASP A 400 21.02 -1.82 -4.07
CA ASP A 400 21.04 -3.09 -4.82
C ASP A 400 19.62 -3.66 -4.97
N TYR A 401 18.82 -3.61 -3.90
CA TYR A 401 17.41 -4.02 -3.93
C TYR A 401 16.61 -3.22 -4.98
N MET A 402 16.68 -1.88 -4.93
CA MET A 402 15.97 -1.01 -5.88
C MET A 402 16.45 -1.22 -7.31
N ARG A 403 17.77 -1.30 -7.52
CA ARG A 403 18.36 -1.52 -8.84
C ARG A 403 17.84 -2.79 -9.48
N GLN A 404 17.77 -3.90 -8.74
CA GLN A 404 17.26 -5.16 -9.26
C GLN A 404 15.78 -5.08 -9.61
N HIS A 405 14.94 -4.47 -8.76
CA HIS A 405 13.51 -4.31 -9.05
C HIS A 405 13.26 -3.43 -10.26
N LEU A 406 13.96 -2.29 -10.37
CA LEU A 406 13.87 -1.39 -11.53
C LEU A 406 14.28 -2.08 -12.83
N ALA A 407 15.29 -2.95 -12.80
CA ALA A 407 15.71 -3.74 -13.97
C ALA A 407 14.58 -4.68 -14.44
N TRP A 408 13.88 -5.33 -13.51
CA TRP A 408 12.77 -6.20 -13.85
C TRP A 408 11.51 -5.43 -14.30
N ILE A 409 11.28 -4.22 -13.79
CA ILE A 409 10.23 -3.32 -14.30
C ILE A 409 10.52 -2.96 -15.75
N LEU A 410 11.75 -2.56 -16.10
CA LEU A 410 12.12 -2.25 -17.47
C LEU A 410 11.92 -3.44 -18.39
N LYS A 411 12.27 -4.65 -17.94
CA LYS A 411 12.01 -5.87 -18.71
C LYS A 411 10.50 -6.13 -18.91
N ALA A 412 9.66 -5.79 -17.92
CA ALA A 412 8.21 -5.90 -18.07
C ALA A 412 7.66 -4.87 -19.07
N ILE A 413 8.18 -3.64 -19.05
CA ILE A 413 7.85 -2.60 -20.03
C ILE A 413 8.23 -3.06 -21.45
N ASP A 414 9.43 -3.60 -21.64
CA ASP A 414 9.86 -4.20 -22.91
C ASP A 414 8.97 -5.36 -23.34
N GLY A 415 8.42 -6.10 -22.38
CA GLY A 415 7.39 -7.13 -22.56
C GLY A 415 5.99 -6.58 -22.86
N GLY A 416 5.83 -5.26 -22.97
CA GLY A 416 4.60 -4.57 -23.32
C GLY A 416 3.62 -4.39 -22.14
N VAL A 417 4.10 -4.35 -20.91
CA VAL A 417 3.31 -3.90 -19.74
C VAL A 417 3.37 -2.38 -19.67
N SER A 418 2.22 -1.72 -19.50
CA SER A 418 2.16 -0.27 -19.28
C SER A 418 2.48 0.04 -17.83
N VAL A 419 3.73 0.43 -17.54
CA VAL A 419 4.16 0.91 -16.22
C VAL A 419 4.66 2.34 -16.39
N ASP A 420 3.97 3.30 -15.76
CA ASP A 420 4.18 4.72 -15.99
C ASP A 420 4.98 5.40 -14.85
N GLY A 421 5.26 4.70 -13.75
CA GLY A 421 6.04 5.27 -12.67
C GLY A 421 6.41 4.28 -11.57
N TYR A 422 7.39 4.71 -10.75
CA TYR A 422 7.90 3.96 -9.62
C TYR A 422 8.09 4.92 -8.43
N PHE A 423 7.46 4.58 -7.31
CA PHE A 423 7.55 5.32 -6.06
C PHE A 423 8.28 4.48 -5.02
N VAL A 424 9.38 5.03 -4.52
CA VAL A 424 10.13 4.37 -3.44
C VAL A 424 9.32 4.42 -2.15
N TRP A 425 9.14 3.28 -1.51
CA TRP A 425 8.73 3.25 -0.11
C TRP A 425 9.98 3.18 0.77
N SER A 426 10.29 4.32 1.41
CA SER A 426 9.53 5.57 1.49
C SER A 426 10.40 6.76 1.12
N LEU A 427 9.76 7.90 0.89
CA LEU A 427 10.48 9.14 0.63
C LEU A 427 11.44 9.44 1.76
N GLN A 428 10.95 9.48 3.00
CA GLN A 428 11.72 9.68 4.21
C GLN A 428 11.46 8.57 5.22
N ASP A 429 12.34 8.42 6.20
CA ASP A 429 12.06 7.55 7.34
C ASP A 429 10.80 8.02 8.06
N GLN A 430 9.99 7.08 8.48
CA GLN A 430 8.66 7.35 9.02
C GLN A 430 8.28 6.32 10.08
N PHE A 431 7.18 6.57 10.76
CA PHE A 431 6.57 5.61 11.65
C PHE A 431 6.11 4.36 10.86
N SER A 432 6.54 3.18 11.28
CA SER A 432 6.13 1.90 10.69
C SER A 432 5.15 1.20 11.62
N TRP A 433 3.94 0.94 11.16
CA TRP A 433 2.76 0.47 11.91
C TRP A 433 3.03 -0.48 13.09
N THR A 434 3.76 -1.56 12.86
CA THR A 434 4.07 -2.57 13.90
C THR A 434 5.51 -2.52 14.41
N ASN A 435 6.40 -1.83 13.71
CA ASN A 435 7.83 -1.74 14.00
C ASN A 435 8.24 -0.37 14.61
N GLY A 436 7.32 0.60 14.67
CA GLY A 436 7.60 1.94 15.16
C GLY A 436 8.68 2.63 14.32
N TYR A 437 9.79 3.00 14.94
CA TYR A 437 10.91 3.71 14.30
C TYR A 437 12.12 2.81 14.02
N ASN A 438 12.01 1.52 14.31
CA ASN A 438 13.14 0.59 14.21
C ASN A 438 13.41 0.12 12.78
N LYS A 439 12.39 0.15 11.90
CA LYS A 439 12.48 -0.30 10.52
C LYS A 439 12.45 0.90 9.59
N ARG A 440 13.59 1.24 9.03
CA ARG A 440 13.76 2.43 8.21
C ARG A 440 13.74 2.08 6.73
N TYR A 441 12.96 2.84 5.95
CA TYR A 441 12.78 2.63 4.51
C TYR A 441 13.21 3.83 3.67
N GLY A 442 13.33 5.01 4.30
CA GLY A 442 13.44 6.28 3.60
C GLY A 442 14.68 6.41 2.73
N LEU A 443 14.56 7.19 1.65
CA LEU A 443 15.70 7.78 0.94
C LEU A 443 16.37 8.85 1.80
N PHE A 444 15.57 9.56 2.60
CA PHE A 444 16.04 10.55 3.56
C PHE A 444 15.93 9.99 4.97
N TYR A 445 17.06 9.97 5.67
CA TYR A 445 17.08 9.62 7.08
C TYR A 445 16.48 10.76 7.91
N ILE A 446 15.61 10.40 8.86
CA ILE A 446 15.06 11.33 9.83
C ILE A 446 15.73 11.07 11.18
N ASP A 447 16.38 12.10 11.71
CA ASP A 447 16.70 12.14 13.12
C ASP A 447 15.41 12.51 13.88
N PHE A 448 14.76 11.54 14.47
CA PHE A 448 13.46 11.74 15.12
C PHE A 448 13.51 12.61 16.39
N GLU A 449 14.70 12.89 16.94
CA GLU A 449 14.86 13.81 18.08
C GLU A 449 14.92 15.27 17.60
N THR A 450 15.67 15.52 16.52
CA THR A 450 15.89 16.88 16.03
C THR A 450 15.05 17.24 14.80
N GLN A 451 14.37 16.24 14.22
CA GLN A 451 13.59 16.36 12.99
C GLN A 451 14.43 16.85 11.78
N LYS A 452 15.72 16.60 11.79
CA LYS A 452 16.60 16.88 10.65
C LYS A 452 16.53 15.77 9.62
N ARG A 453 16.66 16.14 8.35
CA ARG A 453 16.66 15.25 7.19
C ARG A 453 18.08 15.13 6.65
N TYR A 454 18.54 13.90 6.41
CA TYR A 454 19.84 13.60 5.84
C TYR A 454 19.67 12.68 4.63
N PRO A 455 20.11 13.08 3.43
CA PRO A 455 20.08 12.19 2.27
C PRO A 455 20.98 10.97 2.50
N LYS A 456 20.47 9.77 2.26
CA LYS A 456 21.24 8.53 2.30
C LYS A 456 21.97 8.31 0.96
N ALA A 457 22.89 7.36 0.89
CA ALA A 457 23.54 6.98 -0.36
C ALA A 457 22.52 6.61 -1.44
N SER A 458 21.44 5.92 -1.05
CA SER A 458 20.31 5.58 -1.96
C SER A 458 19.62 6.81 -2.55
N ALA A 459 19.51 7.92 -1.82
CA ALA A 459 18.93 9.16 -2.35
C ALA A 459 19.75 9.73 -3.49
N TYR A 460 21.08 9.77 -3.34
CA TYR A 460 21.97 10.23 -4.41
C TYR A 460 21.99 9.31 -5.61
N TRP A 461 21.95 7.99 -5.39
CA TRP A 461 21.83 7.02 -6.46
C TRP A 461 20.50 7.18 -7.21
N TYR A 462 19.38 7.29 -6.49
CA TYR A 462 18.06 7.45 -7.08
C TYR A 462 17.93 8.76 -7.86
N LYS A 463 18.52 9.86 -7.34
CA LYS A 463 18.63 11.12 -8.07
C LYS A 463 19.26 10.93 -9.44
N ASN A 464 20.39 10.22 -9.52
CA ASN A 464 21.04 9.97 -10.81
C ASN A 464 20.15 9.20 -11.78
N VAL A 465 19.41 8.19 -11.30
CA VAL A 465 18.45 7.46 -12.13
C VAL A 465 17.32 8.37 -12.60
N ALA A 466 16.74 9.15 -11.71
CA ALA A 466 15.62 10.05 -12.00
C ALA A 466 15.99 11.16 -13.00
N GLU A 467 17.18 11.77 -12.85
CA GLU A 467 17.64 12.86 -13.72
C GLU A 467 18.09 12.38 -15.12
N THR A 468 18.62 11.16 -15.21
CA THR A 468 19.15 10.63 -16.47
C THR A 468 18.15 9.73 -17.21
N GLY A 469 17.16 9.17 -16.49
CA GLY A 469 16.30 8.10 -17.01
C GLY A 469 17.06 6.79 -17.28
N LEU A 470 18.32 6.66 -16.82
CA LEU A 470 19.18 5.52 -17.08
C LEU A 470 19.41 4.67 -15.83
N LEU A 471 19.19 3.37 -15.96
CA LEU A 471 19.57 2.39 -14.95
C LEU A 471 20.94 1.79 -15.35
N MET A 472 21.95 2.11 -14.55
CA MET A 472 23.28 1.51 -14.69
C MET A 472 23.28 0.10 -14.13
N ALA A 473 23.98 -0.82 -14.79
CA ALA A 473 24.07 -2.23 -14.43
C ALA A 473 24.79 -2.48 -13.10
#